data_75fa31c63262cea6615da63848a034c1
#
_entry.id   75fa31c63262cea6615da63848a034c1
#
_cell.length_a   1.000
_cell.length_b   1.000
_cell.length_c   1.000
_cell.angle_alpha   90.00
_cell.angle_beta   90.00
_cell.angle_gamma   90.00
#
_symmetry.space_group_name_H-M   'P 1'
#
loop_
_entity.id
_entity.type
_entity.pdbx_description
1 polymer ?
#
loop_
_entity_poly.entity_id
_entity_poly.type
_entity_poly.pdbx_seq_one_letter_code
_entity_poly.pdbx_strand_id
1 'polypeptide(L)'
;MKKIPDKNIMLFKSCLISGEYPGVESSTKYVFDKVGIDYLVDDRQSCCTGLGHYSDVFDQFSTTVIGARNFHLANDTHYANMAMMCATCYAIHKKVAKLLNKNDKLRREVNDVFEETSLEQMKYEKDSIDSSTNIFHVVEILYNKKGEIAKHVKFNLSKFRIATHHACHYCKVQYEDTIEGFRDPKILDELVKSCG
;
A
#
# COMPACT_ATOMS: atom_id res chain seq x y z
N MET A 1 -18.38 2.47 4.25
CA MET A 1 -17.30 3.22 3.59
C MET A 1 -16.01 2.89 4.33
N LYS A 2 -14.93 2.55 3.63
CA LYS A 2 -13.62 2.22 4.21
C LYS A 2 -13.12 3.40 5.05
N LYS A 3 -12.75 3.14 6.31
CA LYS A 3 -12.15 4.18 7.17
C LYS A 3 -10.68 4.36 6.78
N ILE A 4 -10.32 5.55 6.34
CA ILE A 4 -8.94 5.89 5.96
C ILE A 4 -8.20 6.42 7.18
N PRO A 5 -7.05 5.85 7.55
CA PRO A 5 -6.26 6.30 8.69
C PRO A 5 -5.49 7.58 8.37
N ASP A 6 -5.15 8.33 9.41
CA ASP A 6 -4.20 9.45 9.36
C ASP A 6 -3.07 9.32 10.39
N LYS A 7 -3.03 8.17 11.09
CA LYS A 7 -2.01 7.84 12.10
C LYS A 7 -1.58 6.39 11.99
N ASN A 8 -0.42 6.10 12.56
CA ASN A 8 0.18 4.76 12.61
C ASN A 8 0.30 4.15 11.20
N ILE A 9 0.78 4.95 10.24
CA ILE A 9 0.91 4.54 8.85
C ILE A 9 2.35 4.10 8.56
N MET A 10 2.56 2.84 8.21
CA MET A 10 3.81 2.39 7.62
C MET A 10 3.80 2.76 6.13
N LEU A 11 4.57 3.79 5.75
CA LEU A 11 4.75 4.17 4.35
C LEU A 11 5.69 3.17 3.69
N PHE A 12 5.11 2.29 2.88
CA PHE A 12 5.83 1.20 2.25
C PHE A 12 6.64 1.69 1.04
N LYS A 13 7.97 1.53 1.13
CA LYS A 13 8.89 1.82 0.01
C LYS A 13 8.65 0.85 -1.13
N SER A 14 8.47 1.37 -2.32
CA SER A 14 8.46 0.57 -3.53
C SER A 14 9.83 0.56 -4.18
N CYS A 15 10.33 -0.61 -4.59
CA CYS A 15 11.60 -0.72 -5.30
C CYS A 15 11.61 0.13 -6.57
N LEU A 16 10.52 0.13 -7.34
CA LEU A 16 10.38 0.95 -8.56
C LEU A 16 10.34 2.45 -8.23
N ILE A 17 9.58 2.84 -7.20
CA ILE A 17 9.48 4.26 -6.80
C ILE A 17 10.82 4.76 -6.30
N SER A 18 11.49 4.01 -5.41
CA SER A 18 12.76 4.44 -4.85
C SER A 18 13.91 4.44 -5.87
N GLY A 19 13.90 3.50 -6.84
CA GLY A 19 14.93 3.38 -7.86
C GLY A 19 14.74 4.30 -9.06
N GLU A 20 13.52 4.35 -9.61
CA GLU A 20 13.25 5.06 -10.88
C GLU A 20 12.57 6.41 -10.67
N TYR A 21 11.78 6.57 -9.59
CA TYR A 21 10.97 7.76 -9.34
C TYR A 21 11.12 8.30 -7.91
N PRO A 22 12.34 8.58 -7.42
CA PRO A 22 12.56 8.96 -6.02
C PRO A 22 11.81 10.24 -5.62
N GLY A 23 11.47 11.09 -6.60
CA GLY A 23 10.64 12.27 -6.39
C GLY A 23 9.23 11.95 -5.89
N VAL A 24 8.69 10.78 -6.19
CA VAL A 24 7.36 10.35 -5.68
C VAL A 24 7.41 10.09 -4.19
N GLU A 25 8.45 9.40 -3.70
CA GLU A 25 8.63 9.15 -2.27
C GLU A 25 8.82 10.45 -1.49
N SER A 26 9.74 11.31 -1.94
CA SER A 26 10.01 12.59 -1.28
C SER A 26 8.80 13.53 -1.28
N SER A 27 8.05 13.58 -2.38
CA SER A 27 6.81 14.35 -2.47
C SER A 27 5.72 13.81 -1.55
N THR A 28 5.57 12.49 -1.47
CA THR A 28 4.60 11.85 -0.57
C THR A 28 4.90 12.20 0.89
N LYS A 29 6.16 12.06 1.32
CA LYS A 29 6.60 12.44 2.67
C LYS A 29 6.33 13.93 2.94
N TYR A 30 6.71 14.80 2.02
CA TYR A 30 6.48 16.24 2.14
C TYR A 30 5.00 16.58 2.33
N VAL A 31 4.10 15.96 1.55
CA VAL A 31 2.66 16.20 1.68
C VAL A 31 2.15 15.64 3.00
N PHE A 32 2.55 14.43 3.40
CA PHE A 32 2.16 13.83 4.68
C PHE A 32 2.54 14.73 5.86
N ASP A 33 3.77 15.24 5.87
CA ASP A 33 4.23 16.19 6.90
C ASP A 33 3.36 17.47 6.92
N LYS A 34 3.00 18.00 5.74
CA LYS A 34 2.22 19.24 5.63
C LYS A 34 0.78 19.10 6.11
N VAL A 35 0.17 17.92 5.94
CA VAL A 35 -1.22 17.69 6.34
C VAL A 35 -1.35 16.90 7.65
N GLY A 36 -0.23 16.73 8.37
CA GLY A 36 -0.23 16.14 9.71
C GLY A 36 -0.55 14.65 9.74
N ILE A 37 -0.14 13.89 8.73
CA ILE A 37 -0.24 12.43 8.72
C ILE A 37 0.94 11.86 9.51
N ASP A 38 0.65 10.99 10.49
CA ASP A 38 1.66 10.27 11.25
C ASP A 38 2.07 8.99 10.51
N TYR A 39 3.36 8.91 10.12
CA TYR A 39 3.88 7.79 9.35
C TYR A 39 5.30 7.39 9.76
N LEU A 40 5.63 6.13 9.51
CA LEU A 40 6.97 5.55 9.66
C LEU A 40 7.42 4.97 8.32
N VAL A 41 8.69 5.10 7.99
CA VAL A 41 9.36 4.32 6.93
C VAL A 41 10.34 3.38 7.62
N ASP A 42 10.18 2.08 7.40
CA ASP A 42 11.08 1.06 7.95
C ASP A 42 11.96 0.49 6.84
N ASP A 43 13.28 0.67 6.97
CA ASP A 43 14.26 0.21 5.98
C ASP A 43 14.47 -1.31 5.97
N ARG A 44 13.95 -2.03 6.98
CA ARG A 44 14.00 -3.49 7.05
C ARG A 44 13.03 -4.17 6.09
N GLN A 45 12.08 -3.44 5.49
CA GLN A 45 11.08 -4.00 4.58
C GLN A 45 11.73 -4.63 3.34
N SER A 46 11.08 -5.69 2.81
CA SER A 46 11.46 -6.34 1.56
C SER A 46 10.64 -5.78 0.39
N CYS A 47 11.15 -5.96 -0.83
CA CYS A 47 10.33 -5.77 -2.03
C CYS A 47 9.03 -6.59 -1.95
N CYS A 48 7.94 -6.09 -2.53
CA CYS A 48 6.67 -6.84 -2.62
C CYS A 48 6.72 -8.03 -3.59
N THR A 49 7.81 -8.22 -4.33
CA THR A 49 7.99 -9.19 -5.42
C THR A 49 7.00 -9.08 -6.59
N GLY A 50 6.18 -8.05 -6.61
CA GLY A 50 5.04 -7.96 -7.54
C GLY A 50 5.42 -8.00 -9.02
N LEU A 51 6.52 -7.36 -9.43
CA LEU A 51 7.00 -7.46 -10.81
C LEU A 51 7.36 -8.90 -11.16
N GLY A 52 8.11 -9.58 -10.29
CA GLY A 52 8.49 -10.98 -10.49
C GLY A 52 7.27 -11.91 -10.45
N HIS A 53 6.29 -11.65 -9.59
CA HIS A 53 5.07 -12.44 -9.51
C HIS A 53 4.21 -12.34 -10.78
N TYR A 54 4.04 -11.13 -11.33
CA TYR A 54 3.26 -10.93 -12.56
C TYR A 54 4.00 -11.28 -13.85
N SER A 55 5.30 -11.55 -13.78
CA SER A 55 6.12 -12.05 -14.88
C SER A 55 6.54 -13.52 -14.72
N ASP A 56 5.87 -14.27 -13.82
CA ASP A 56 6.10 -15.70 -13.54
C ASP A 56 7.55 -16.04 -13.10
N VAL A 57 8.30 -15.06 -12.57
CA VAL A 57 9.64 -15.27 -11.99
C VAL A 57 9.52 -15.74 -10.53
N PHE A 58 8.57 -15.17 -9.78
CA PHE A 58 8.24 -15.60 -8.41
C PHE A 58 6.88 -16.28 -8.38
N ASP A 59 6.82 -17.46 -7.79
CA ASP A 59 5.56 -18.12 -7.55
C ASP A 59 4.71 -17.43 -6.45
N GLN A 60 3.48 -17.91 -6.31
CA GLN A 60 2.57 -17.33 -5.32
C GLN A 60 3.02 -17.61 -3.89
N PHE A 61 3.65 -18.78 -3.64
CA PHE A 61 4.09 -19.16 -2.30
C PHE A 61 5.22 -18.26 -1.82
N SER A 62 6.30 -18.12 -2.62
CA SER A 62 7.43 -17.23 -2.31
C SER A 62 6.98 -15.78 -2.12
N THR A 63 6.08 -15.29 -2.96
CA THR A 63 5.48 -13.96 -2.83
C THR A 63 4.70 -13.82 -1.51
N THR A 64 4.01 -14.88 -1.08
CA THR A 64 3.24 -14.88 0.17
C THR A 64 4.15 -14.88 1.40
N VAL A 65 5.25 -15.64 1.39
CA VAL A 65 6.26 -15.64 2.47
C VAL A 65 6.85 -14.24 2.65
N ILE A 66 7.29 -13.62 1.57
CA ILE A 66 7.88 -12.27 1.62
C ILE A 66 6.85 -11.22 2.06
N GLY A 67 5.60 -11.35 1.64
CA GLY A 67 4.52 -10.47 2.08
C GLY A 67 4.21 -10.62 3.57
N ALA A 68 4.18 -11.86 4.09
CA ALA A 68 4.00 -12.14 5.52
C ALA A 68 5.11 -11.49 6.36
N ARG A 69 6.36 -11.54 5.90
CA ARG A 69 7.48 -10.84 6.55
C ARG A 69 7.25 -9.33 6.63
N ASN A 70 6.76 -8.71 5.56
CA ASN A 70 6.46 -7.28 5.57
C ASN A 70 5.29 -6.94 6.53
N PHE A 71 4.31 -7.83 6.68
CA PHE A 71 3.23 -7.67 7.65
C PHE A 71 3.73 -7.77 9.09
N HIS A 72 4.67 -8.68 9.36
CA HIS A 72 5.32 -8.74 10.65
C HIS A 72 5.98 -7.39 11.02
N LEU A 73 6.73 -6.77 10.10
CA LEU A 73 7.35 -5.47 10.34
C LEU A 73 6.32 -4.37 10.65
N ALA A 74 5.20 -4.35 9.95
CA ALA A 74 4.14 -3.39 10.22
C ALA A 74 3.55 -3.56 11.63
N ASN A 75 3.36 -4.80 12.07
CA ASN A 75 2.89 -5.10 13.42
C ASN A 75 3.95 -4.81 14.50
N ASP A 76 5.21 -5.20 14.26
CA ASP A 76 6.35 -4.99 15.18
C ASP A 76 6.58 -3.50 15.48
N THR A 77 6.41 -2.65 14.48
CA THR A 77 6.54 -1.20 14.64
C THR A 77 5.31 -0.51 15.23
N HIS A 78 4.20 -1.21 15.42
CA HIS A 78 2.88 -0.66 15.77
C HIS A 78 2.30 0.32 14.72
N TYR A 79 2.85 0.30 13.50
CA TYR A 79 2.36 1.07 12.34
C TYR A 79 1.64 0.12 11.36
N ALA A 80 0.61 -0.55 11.86
CA ALA A 80 -0.10 -1.63 11.15
C ALA A 80 -0.94 -1.15 9.93
N ASN A 81 -1.10 0.15 9.71
CA ASN A 81 -1.73 0.70 8.52
C ASN A 81 -0.70 0.89 7.42
N MET A 82 -0.65 -0.02 6.45
CA MET A 82 0.35 0.02 5.39
C MET A 82 -0.12 0.88 4.21
N ALA A 83 0.61 1.95 3.90
CA ALA A 83 0.35 2.83 2.75
C ALA A 83 1.33 2.54 1.61
N MET A 84 0.82 2.11 0.47
CA MET A 84 1.60 1.75 -0.71
C MET A 84 1.65 2.89 -1.72
N MET A 85 2.85 3.30 -2.12
CA MET A 85 3.03 4.29 -3.19
C MET A 85 2.89 3.69 -4.59
N CYS A 86 3.03 2.38 -4.72
CA CYS A 86 2.95 1.65 -5.98
C CYS A 86 1.69 0.77 -6.01
N ALA A 87 0.92 0.86 -7.09
CA ALA A 87 -0.29 0.06 -7.27
C ALA A 87 -0.01 -1.45 -7.31
N THR A 88 1.15 -1.88 -7.82
CA THR A 88 1.56 -3.29 -7.79
C THR A 88 1.81 -3.76 -6.37
N CYS A 89 2.52 -2.98 -5.54
CA CYS A 89 2.71 -3.30 -4.13
C CYS A 89 1.36 -3.38 -3.39
N TYR A 90 0.45 -2.44 -3.65
CA TYR A 90 -0.89 -2.44 -3.10
C TYR A 90 -1.66 -3.73 -3.43
N ALA A 91 -1.68 -4.11 -4.71
CA ALA A 91 -2.37 -5.32 -5.16
C ALA A 91 -1.80 -6.60 -4.54
N ILE A 92 -0.47 -6.73 -4.51
CA ILE A 92 0.21 -7.91 -3.94
C ILE A 92 -0.08 -8.03 -2.45
N HIS A 93 0.10 -6.98 -1.66
CA HIS A 93 -0.14 -7.06 -0.22
C HIS A 93 -1.61 -7.36 0.10
N LYS A 94 -2.56 -6.77 -0.63
CA LYS A 94 -3.98 -7.14 -0.48
C LYS A 94 -4.24 -8.61 -0.81
N LYS A 95 -3.65 -9.13 -1.90
CA LYS A 95 -3.76 -10.54 -2.27
C LYS A 95 -3.18 -11.44 -1.19
N VAL A 96 -1.99 -11.13 -0.70
CA VAL A 96 -1.29 -11.90 0.34
C VAL A 96 -2.10 -11.92 1.64
N ALA A 97 -2.58 -10.77 2.11
CA ALA A 97 -3.42 -10.70 3.32
C ALA A 97 -4.68 -11.58 3.18
N LYS A 98 -5.38 -11.50 2.05
CA LYS A 98 -6.55 -12.35 1.78
C LYS A 98 -6.20 -13.85 1.77
N LEU A 99 -5.08 -14.22 1.18
CA LEU A 99 -4.63 -15.61 1.13
C LEU A 99 -4.30 -16.14 2.52
N LEU A 100 -3.52 -15.41 3.30
CA LEU A 100 -3.12 -15.81 4.64
C LEU A 100 -4.30 -15.90 5.61
N ASN A 101 -5.29 -15.01 5.49
CA ASN A 101 -6.46 -15.02 6.36
C ASN A 101 -7.49 -16.10 5.97
N LYS A 102 -7.60 -16.45 4.68
CA LYS A 102 -8.62 -17.40 4.19
C LYS A 102 -8.12 -18.82 4.02
N ASN A 103 -6.82 -19.05 3.91
CA ASN A 103 -6.24 -20.37 3.64
C ASN A 103 -5.34 -20.81 4.80
N ASP A 104 -5.91 -21.58 5.72
CA ASP A 104 -5.22 -22.09 6.92
C ASP A 104 -4.03 -23.01 6.57
N LYS A 105 -4.13 -23.78 5.47
CA LYS A 105 -3.04 -24.66 5.03
C LYS A 105 -1.86 -23.81 4.55
N LEU A 106 -2.10 -22.86 3.65
CA LEU A 106 -1.06 -21.97 3.14
C LEU A 106 -0.40 -21.17 4.27
N ARG A 107 -1.20 -20.67 5.24
CA ARG A 107 -0.66 -19.93 6.38
C ARG A 107 0.28 -20.80 7.24
N ARG A 108 -0.07 -22.08 7.47
CA ARG A 108 0.83 -23.02 8.16
C ARG A 108 2.12 -23.22 7.38
N GLU A 109 2.04 -23.53 6.09
CA GLU A 109 3.22 -23.74 5.23
C GLU A 109 4.13 -22.50 5.21
N VAL A 110 3.57 -21.28 5.18
CA VAL A 110 4.35 -20.03 5.28
C VAL A 110 5.02 -19.90 6.65
N ASN A 111 4.31 -20.25 7.73
CA ASN A 111 4.87 -20.18 9.08
C ASN A 111 5.95 -21.25 9.32
N ASP A 112 5.82 -22.43 8.68
CA ASP A 112 6.85 -23.48 8.72
C ASP A 112 8.18 -22.98 8.11
N VAL A 113 8.13 -22.20 7.03
CA VAL A 113 9.33 -21.56 6.45
C VAL A 113 10.02 -20.63 7.47
N PHE A 114 9.26 -19.83 8.24
CA PHE A 114 9.85 -18.97 9.26
C PHE A 114 10.47 -19.77 10.41
N GLU A 115 9.86 -20.89 10.79
CA GLU A 115 10.41 -21.81 11.79
C GLU A 115 11.71 -22.46 11.30
N GLU A 116 11.70 -23.05 10.10
CA GLU A 116 12.88 -23.71 9.51
C GLU A 116 14.05 -22.73 9.27
N THR A 117 13.78 -21.44 9.10
CA THR A 117 14.81 -20.40 8.90
C THR A 117 15.19 -19.66 10.18
N SER A 118 14.75 -20.11 11.34
CA SER A 118 14.98 -19.48 12.65
C SER A 118 14.46 -18.04 12.73
N LEU A 119 13.32 -17.80 12.12
CA LEU A 119 12.61 -16.52 12.10
C LEU A 119 11.20 -16.65 12.72
N GLU A 120 11.05 -17.47 13.76
CA GLU A 120 9.76 -17.81 14.39
C GLU A 120 8.96 -16.58 14.81
N GLN A 121 9.64 -15.49 15.18
CA GLN A 121 9.02 -14.20 15.52
C GLN A 121 8.26 -13.57 14.35
N MET A 122 8.54 -14.00 13.11
CA MET A 122 7.87 -13.50 11.89
C MET A 122 6.64 -14.31 11.49
N LYS A 123 6.26 -15.34 12.26
CA LYS A 123 5.06 -16.14 12.00
C LYS A 123 3.83 -15.22 11.90
N TYR A 124 3.05 -15.45 10.85
CA TYR A 124 1.85 -14.67 10.60
C TYR A 124 0.67 -15.21 11.42
N GLU A 125 0.07 -14.34 12.20
CA GLU A 125 -1.17 -14.63 12.91
C GLU A 125 -2.38 -14.27 12.03
N LYS A 126 -3.39 -15.15 12.05
CA LYS A 126 -4.61 -14.92 11.27
C LYS A 126 -5.22 -13.56 11.63
N ASP A 127 -5.64 -12.83 10.61
CA ASP A 127 -6.28 -11.51 10.72
C ASP A 127 -5.43 -10.42 11.37
N SER A 128 -4.12 -10.64 11.58
CA SER A 128 -3.21 -9.60 12.10
C SER A 128 -3.06 -8.41 11.14
N ILE A 129 -3.16 -8.66 9.84
CA ILE A 129 -3.30 -7.63 8.79
C ILE A 129 -4.50 -8.00 7.90
N ASP A 130 -5.48 -7.11 7.85
CA ASP A 130 -6.64 -7.26 6.98
C ASP A 130 -6.51 -6.38 5.73
N SER A 131 -6.90 -6.94 4.58
CA SER A 131 -6.77 -6.26 3.28
C SER A 131 -7.61 -5.00 3.15
N SER A 132 -8.71 -4.90 3.91
CA SER A 132 -9.65 -3.79 3.84
C SER A 132 -9.38 -2.69 4.85
N THR A 133 -8.83 -3.05 6.02
CA THR A 133 -8.64 -2.13 7.15
C THR A 133 -7.20 -1.71 7.38
N ASN A 134 -6.23 -2.45 6.85
CA ASN A 134 -4.81 -2.20 7.09
C ASN A 134 -4.00 -1.86 5.82
N ILE A 135 -4.53 -2.10 4.62
CA ILE A 135 -3.78 -1.89 3.38
C ILE A 135 -4.44 -0.79 2.53
N PHE A 136 -3.67 0.25 2.26
CA PHE A 136 -4.10 1.45 1.56
C PHE A 136 -3.14 1.80 0.42
N HIS A 137 -3.67 2.40 -0.63
CA HIS A 137 -2.85 3.14 -1.58
C HIS A 137 -2.70 4.58 -1.10
N VAL A 138 -1.54 5.22 -1.30
CA VAL A 138 -1.34 6.62 -0.84
C VAL A 138 -2.38 7.57 -1.41
N VAL A 139 -2.89 7.32 -2.61
CA VAL A 139 -3.96 8.15 -3.22
C VAL A 139 -5.23 8.13 -2.36
N GLU A 140 -5.59 7.01 -1.72
CA GLU A 140 -6.75 6.92 -0.83
C GLU A 140 -6.58 7.83 0.40
N ILE A 141 -5.36 7.84 0.97
CA ILE A 141 -5.02 8.68 2.13
C ILE A 141 -5.01 10.16 1.74
N LEU A 142 -4.37 10.50 0.63
CA LEU A 142 -4.32 11.87 0.11
C LEU A 142 -5.73 12.38 -0.25
N TYR A 143 -6.57 11.54 -0.84
CA TYR A 143 -7.95 11.88 -1.15
C TYR A 143 -8.75 12.22 0.11
N ASN A 144 -8.58 11.47 1.18
CA ASN A 144 -9.21 11.74 2.46
C ASN A 144 -8.77 13.10 3.06
N LYS A 145 -7.58 13.57 2.70
CA LYS A 145 -7.00 14.86 3.11
C LYS A 145 -7.07 15.95 2.03
N LYS A 146 -7.81 15.74 0.93
CA LYS A 146 -7.84 16.67 -0.21
C LYS A 146 -8.16 18.12 0.17
N GLY A 147 -9.05 18.33 1.12
CA GLY A 147 -9.39 19.66 1.61
C GLY A 147 -8.25 20.36 2.35
N GLU A 148 -7.44 19.61 3.10
CA GLU A 148 -6.24 20.14 3.75
C GLU A 148 -5.13 20.39 2.73
N ILE A 149 -4.92 19.48 1.79
CA ILE A 149 -3.95 19.62 0.69
C ILE A 149 -4.24 20.89 -0.10
N ALA A 150 -5.50 21.14 -0.46
CA ALA A 150 -5.92 22.33 -1.19
C ALA A 150 -5.48 23.66 -0.54
N LYS A 151 -5.45 23.71 0.82
CA LYS A 151 -4.99 24.90 1.57
C LYS A 151 -3.48 25.15 1.43
N HIS A 152 -2.71 24.15 1.07
CA HIS A 152 -1.26 24.21 0.92
C HIS A 152 -0.79 24.38 -0.54
N VAL A 153 -1.71 24.39 -1.50
CA VAL A 153 -1.39 24.57 -2.92
C VAL A 153 -0.83 25.96 -3.16
N LYS A 154 0.42 26.05 -3.63
CA LYS A 154 1.09 27.32 -3.95
C LYS A 154 0.84 27.78 -5.39
N PHE A 155 0.66 26.83 -6.30
CA PHE A 155 0.45 27.09 -7.72
C PHE A 155 -0.84 26.40 -8.15
N ASN A 156 -1.78 27.18 -8.64
CA ASN A 156 -3.05 26.69 -9.15
C ASN A 156 -2.84 25.91 -10.45
N LEU A 157 -3.39 24.71 -10.53
CA LEU A 157 -3.26 23.82 -11.69
C LEU A 157 -4.27 24.12 -12.81
N SER A 158 -5.20 25.06 -12.63
CA SER A 158 -6.26 25.37 -13.62
C SER A 158 -5.74 25.82 -15.00
N LYS A 159 -4.50 26.27 -15.09
CA LYS A 159 -3.84 26.65 -16.35
C LYS A 159 -3.39 25.46 -17.18
N PHE A 160 -3.40 24.24 -16.60
CA PHE A 160 -2.93 23.03 -17.26
C PHE A 160 -4.13 22.15 -17.66
N ARG A 161 -3.99 21.48 -18.79
CA ARG A 161 -4.88 20.39 -19.16
C ARG A 161 -4.26 19.11 -18.65
N ILE A 162 -4.81 18.56 -17.57
CA ILE A 162 -4.28 17.39 -16.88
C ILE A 162 -5.19 16.20 -17.21
N ALA A 163 -4.58 15.11 -17.68
CA ALA A 163 -5.22 13.80 -17.77
C ALA A 163 -4.64 12.88 -16.71
N THR A 164 -5.50 12.19 -15.98
CA THR A 164 -5.10 11.20 -14.99
C THR A 164 -5.16 9.80 -15.58
N HIS A 165 -4.28 8.92 -15.13
CA HIS A 165 -4.32 7.50 -15.47
C HIS A 165 -4.31 6.68 -14.18
N HIS A 166 -5.41 5.97 -13.95
CA HIS A 166 -5.51 5.04 -12.83
C HIS A 166 -4.76 3.75 -13.15
N ALA A 167 -3.87 3.37 -12.27
CA ALA A 167 -3.05 2.18 -12.47
C ALA A 167 -3.89 0.90 -12.50
N CYS A 168 -3.62 0.02 -13.47
CA CYS A 168 -4.37 -1.23 -13.65
C CYS A 168 -4.44 -2.07 -12.38
N HIS A 169 -3.36 -2.19 -11.63
CA HIS A 169 -3.32 -2.98 -10.40
C HIS A 169 -4.12 -2.34 -9.25
N TYR A 170 -4.31 -1.04 -9.25
CA TYR A 170 -5.21 -0.37 -8.33
C TYR A 170 -6.67 -0.63 -8.70
N CYS A 171 -7.03 -0.52 -9.99
CA CYS A 171 -8.40 -0.63 -10.48
C CYS A 171 -8.87 -2.07 -10.71
N LYS A 172 -7.99 -2.97 -11.19
CA LYS A 172 -8.34 -4.38 -11.47
C LYS A 172 -8.37 -5.26 -10.24
N VAL A 173 -7.85 -4.81 -9.17
CA VAL A 173 -7.92 -5.55 -7.93
C VAL A 173 -9.38 -5.58 -7.54
N GLN A 174 -10.06 -6.67 -7.85
CA GLN A 174 -11.46 -6.97 -7.51
C GLN A 174 -11.64 -7.03 -5.99
N TYR A 175 -11.35 -5.91 -5.33
CA TYR A 175 -11.53 -5.81 -3.90
C TYR A 175 -12.78 -4.98 -3.66
N GLU A 176 -13.77 -5.64 -3.11
CA GLU A 176 -15.01 -5.02 -2.58
C GLU A 176 -14.70 -3.94 -1.54
N ASP A 177 -13.45 -3.85 -1.11
CA ASP A 177 -12.92 -3.03 -0.03
C ASP A 177 -12.15 -1.79 -0.49
N THR A 178 -12.22 -1.40 -1.75
CA THR A 178 -11.70 -0.10 -2.22
C THR A 178 -12.66 1.04 -1.85
N ILE A 179 -12.13 2.27 -1.77
CA ILE A 179 -12.95 3.45 -1.48
C ILE A 179 -13.83 3.89 -2.66
N GLU A 180 -13.53 3.37 -3.85
CA GLU A 180 -14.25 3.66 -5.09
C GLU A 180 -14.39 2.41 -5.97
N GLY A 181 -15.31 2.46 -6.91
CA GLY A 181 -15.53 1.38 -7.87
C GLY A 181 -14.43 1.34 -8.95
N PHE A 182 -14.02 0.13 -9.34
CA PHE A 182 -12.99 -0.07 -10.37
C PHE A 182 -13.42 0.34 -11.81
N ARG A 183 -14.73 0.45 -12.05
CA ARG A 183 -15.26 0.77 -13.39
C ARG A 183 -15.20 2.25 -13.73
N ASP A 184 -15.29 3.11 -12.72
CA ASP A 184 -15.31 4.57 -12.88
C ASP A 184 -14.56 5.21 -11.70
N PRO A 185 -13.23 5.00 -11.61
CA PRO A 185 -12.43 5.55 -10.53
C PRO A 185 -12.32 7.07 -10.70
N LYS A 186 -12.54 7.83 -9.60
CA LYS A 186 -12.60 9.29 -9.61
C LYS A 186 -11.72 9.96 -8.58
N ILE A 187 -11.23 9.22 -7.58
CA ILE A 187 -10.51 9.86 -6.46
C ILE A 187 -9.24 10.60 -6.90
N LEU A 188 -8.52 10.09 -7.90
CA LEU A 188 -7.34 10.76 -8.44
C LEU A 188 -7.73 12.05 -9.18
N ASP A 189 -8.80 12.00 -9.99
CA ASP A 189 -9.32 13.17 -10.70
C ASP A 189 -9.77 14.26 -9.73
N GLU A 190 -10.51 13.86 -8.68
CA GLU A 190 -11.00 14.79 -7.67
C GLU A 190 -9.87 15.38 -6.83
N LEU A 191 -8.83 14.57 -6.53
CA LEU A 191 -7.65 15.05 -5.84
C LEU A 191 -6.92 16.10 -6.67
N VAL A 192 -6.70 15.85 -7.97
CA VAL A 192 -6.09 16.83 -8.90
C VAL A 192 -6.94 18.09 -8.99
N LYS A 193 -8.28 17.95 -9.17
CA LYS A 193 -9.20 19.10 -9.20
C LYS A 193 -9.18 19.94 -7.93
N SER A 194 -8.90 19.33 -6.77
CA SER A 194 -8.79 20.09 -5.52
C SER A 194 -7.55 21.01 -5.46
N CYS A 195 -6.63 20.83 -6.39
CA CYS A 195 -5.44 21.66 -6.51
C CYS A 195 -5.58 22.82 -7.53
N GLY A 196 -6.78 23.01 -8.11
CA GLY A 196 -7.10 24.15 -9.00
C GLY A 196 -7.72 23.75 -10.32
#